data_fdca20fc02a78ddcd6d8673b51bb7047
#
_entry.id   fdca20fc02a78ddcd6d8673b51bb7047
#
_cell.length_a   1.000
_cell.length_b   1.000
_cell.length_c   1.000
_cell.angle_alpha   90.00
_cell.angle_beta   90.00
_cell.angle_gamma   90.00
#
_symmetry.space_group_name_H-M   'P 1'
#
loop_
_entity.id
_entity.type
_entity.pdbx_description
1 polymer ?
#
loop_
_entity_poly.entity_id
_entity_poly.type
_entity_poly.pdbx_seq_one_letter_code
_entity_poly.pdbx_strand_id
1 'polypeptide(L)'
;MFRGLAVAGVAGVAMRNRPAEAAGATMLAAAGLSIAPEAHPEAHDGVILGEGNHRYRVVEGWGELPPDYHYRDGAAVCVDSNDNVYVFNRGEHPVIVFDKNGKFLRSWGEDIGFTNAHGAATGPDDMLYLTDDFGAAVRKCTVQGKVVMTIGVPGKPAERFSGLPFNRCTHTALSPAGEIYVSDGYQNARVHKFSPDGKLLLSWGEPGTGPGQFNLVHNICCDDDGLVYVADRENHRVQIFDGAGKYQGQWNNLMRPCGLFVGRGKNPVAVVGELGPESVATLTRDVPNLGPRVSVMSSNGQVLARLGTRPIGEGVGQFIAPHGIAVDSRGDIYVAEVSNTYWPQLYGKKPDHELRSLQKLTRIG
;
A
#
# COMPACT_ATOMS: atom_id res chain seq x y z
N MET A 1 -54.27 35.95 27.35
CA MET A 1 -54.44 37.36 26.97
C MET A 1 -53.68 37.61 25.70
N PHE A 2 -54.43 38.00 24.68
CA PHE A 2 -53.93 38.36 23.34
C PHE A 2 -53.24 39.72 23.31
N ARG A 3 -52.24 39.88 22.41
CA ARG A 3 -51.88 41.07 21.62
C ARG A 3 -50.48 40.78 21.01
N GLY A 4 -50.16 41.04 19.74
CA GLY A 4 -50.83 41.65 18.60
C GLY A 4 -49.79 41.79 17.50
N LEU A 5 -50.19 41.55 16.28
CA LEU A 5 -49.39 41.64 15.05
C LEU A 5 -48.82 43.04 14.79
N ALA A 6 -47.67 43.07 14.10
CA ALA A 6 -47.35 44.18 13.19
C ALA A 6 -46.73 43.59 11.89
N VAL A 7 -47.45 43.79 10.77
CA VAL A 7 -47.05 43.52 9.40
C VAL A 7 -46.36 44.78 8.88
N ALA A 8 -45.17 44.67 8.29
CA ALA A 8 -44.54 45.75 7.54
C ALA A 8 -44.21 45.26 6.13
N GLY A 9 -44.57 46.09 5.20
CA GLY A 9 -44.84 45.86 3.81
C GLY A 9 -43.67 45.53 2.89
N VAL A 10 -44.07 44.88 1.82
CA VAL A 10 -43.29 44.54 0.63
C VAL A 10 -43.27 45.75 -0.31
N ALA A 11 -42.09 46.28 -0.60
CA ALA A 11 -41.87 47.21 -1.71
C ALA A 11 -41.55 46.43 -2.97
N GLY A 12 -42.45 46.45 -3.94
CA GLY A 12 -42.27 45.87 -5.24
C GLY A 12 -41.31 46.70 -6.10
N VAL A 13 -40.31 46.03 -6.66
CA VAL A 13 -39.46 46.58 -7.72
C VAL A 13 -39.95 46.04 -9.07
N ALA A 14 -40.42 46.94 -9.89
CA ALA A 14 -40.87 46.66 -11.26
C ALA A 14 -39.67 46.33 -12.14
N MET A 15 -39.60 45.09 -12.66
CA MET A 15 -38.67 44.73 -13.75
C MET A 15 -39.22 45.19 -15.10
N ARG A 16 -38.51 46.07 -15.75
CA ARG A 16 -38.72 46.43 -17.15
C ARG A 16 -38.22 45.30 -18.05
N ASN A 17 -39.15 44.74 -18.85
CA ASN A 17 -38.85 43.83 -19.95
C ASN A 17 -38.04 44.58 -21.03
N ARG A 18 -36.86 44.03 -21.37
CA ARG A 18 -36.18 44.29 -22.64
C ARG A 18 -36.26 43.03 -23.52
N PRO A 19 -36.49 43.15 -24.81
CA PRO A 19 -36.58 42.03 -25.73
C PRO A 19 -35.19 41.36 -25.88
N ALA A 20 -35.17 40.03 -25.87
CA ALA A 20 -34.00 39.23 -26.15
C ALA A 20 -33.72 39.28 -27.66
N GLU A 21 -32.55 39.80 -28.02
CA GLU A 21 -31.97 39.57 -29.34
C GLU A 21 -31.45 38.15 -29.42
N ALA A 22 -31.88 37.42 -30.43
CA ALA A 22 -31.42 36.08 -30.75
C ALA A 22 -29.96 36.14 -31.21
N ALA A 23 -29.02 35.80 -30.32
CA ALA A 23 -27.67 35.50 -30.68
C ALA A 23 -27.57 34.05 -31.13
N GLY A 24 -27.15 33.83 -32.35
CA GLY A 24 -27.02 32.52 -32.97
C GLY A 24 -26.12 31.59 -32.17
N ALA A 25 -26.65 30.42 -31.87
CA ALA A 25 -25.87 29.30 -31.32
C ALA A 25 -24.93 28.77 -32.41
N THR A 26 -23.68 29.20 -32.37
CA THR A 26 -22.60 28.52 -33.09
C THR A 26 -22.31 27.24 -32.33
N MET A 27 -22.72 26.09 -32.86
CA MET A 27 -22.27 24.80 -32.41
C MET A 27 -20.73 24.74 -32.55
N LEU A 28 -20.00 24.85 -31.45
CA LEU A 28 -18.64 24.39 -31.39
C LEU A 28 -18.70 22.85 -31.47
N ALA A 29 -18.36 22.32 -32.62
CA ALA A 29 -18.03 20.91 -32.77
C ALA A 29 -16.99 20.58 -31.71
N ALA A 30 -17.33 19.69 -30.78
CA ALA A 30 -16.37 19.10 -29.88
C ALA A 30 -15.35 18.36 -30.74
N ALA A 31 -14.20 18.99 -30.95
CA ALA A 31 -13.02 18.28 -31.44
C ALA A 31 -12.74 17.21 -30.40
N GLY A 32 -13.03 15.94 -30.75
CA GLY A 32 -12.61 14.80 -29.97
C GLY A 32 -11.09 14.89 -29.79
N LEU A 33 -10.64 15.27 -28.61
CA LEU A 33 -9.27 15.01 -28.21
C LEU A 33 -9.15 13.48 -28.07
N SER A 34 -8.84 12.85 -29.19
CA SER A 34 -8.19 11.56 -29.16
C SER A 34 -6.82 11.82 -28.52
N ILE A 35 -6.68 11.54 -27.24
CA ILE A 35 -5.36 11.39 -26.63
C ILE A 35 -4.86 10.07 -27.22
N ALA A 36 -4.18 10.18 -28.38
CA ALA A 36 -3.36 9.10 -28.85
C ALA A 36 -2.36 8.78 -27.72
N PRO A 37 -2.12 7.49 -27.39
CA PRO A 37 -1.03 7.18 -26.48
C PRO A 37 0.23 7.83 -27.05
N GLU A 38 0.84 8.74 -26.27
CA GLU A 38 2.13 9.30 -26.65
C GLU A 38 3.08 8.13 -26.89
N ALA A 39 3.61 8.03 -28.08
CA ALA A 39 4.64 7.05 -28.42
C ALA A 39 5.82 7.31 -27.48
N HIS A 40 6.04 6.37 -26.54
CA HIS A 40 7.19 6.44 -25.67
C HIS A 40 8.47 6.43 -26.53
N PRO A 41 9.45 7.32 -26.26
CA PRO A 41 10.71 7.29 -26.97
C PRO A 41 11.36 5.91 -26.79
N GLU A 42 11.83 5.35 -27.88
CA GLU A 42 12.46 4.04 -27.93
C GLU A 42 13.60 3.94 -26.90
N ALA A 43 13.52 2.92 -26.06
CA ALA A 43 14.30 2.75 -24.86
C ALA A 43 15.70 2.22 -25.13
N HIS A 44 16.71 3.09 -25.00
CA HIS A 44 18.06 2.62 -24.69
C HIS A 44 18.50 2.98 -23.25
N ASP A 45 17.72 3.75 -22.48
CA ASP A 45 18.05 4.12 -21.09
C ASP A 45 17.03 3.70 -20.03
N GLY A 46 15.99 2.94 -20.37
CA GLY A 46 14.91 2.52 -19.45
C GLY A 46 14.05 3.70 -18.98
N VAL A 47 12.82 3.42 -18.52
CA VAL A 47 11.92 4.44 -17.97
C VAL A 47 12.44 4.90 -16.61
N ILE A 48 12.62 6.22 -16.46
CA ILE A 48 13.02 6.87 -15.20
C ILE A 48 11.77 7.49 -14.57
N LEU A 49 11.52 7.16 -13.30
CA LEU A 49 10.43 7.68 -12.48
C LEU A 49 11.00 8.59 -11.39
N GLY A 50 10.18 9.55 -10.95
CA GLY A 50 10.53 10.47 -9.88
C GLY A 50 11.31 11.69 -10.33
N GLU A 51 11.75 12.49 -9.37
CA GLU A 51 12.37 13.79 -9.60
C GLU A 51 13.47 14.11 -8.57
N GLY A 52 14.27 15.12 -8.86
CA GLY A 52 15.36 15.57 -7.97
C GLY A 52 16.34 14.45 -7.62
N ASN A 53 16.58 14.27 -6.32
CA ASN A 53 17.45 13.22 -5.76
C ASN A 53 16.72 11.90 -5.52
N HIS A 54 15.46 11.79 -5.96
CA HIS A 54 14.63 10.61 -5.79
C HIS A 54 14.19 10.05 -7.15
N ARG A 55 15.16 9.78 -8.01
CA ARG A 55 14.97 9.20 -9.33
C ARG A 55 15.30 7.73 -9.33
N TYR A 56 14.48 6.96 -10.02
CA TYR A 56 14.58 5.51 -10.09
C TYR A 56 14.40 5.03 -11.51
N ARG A 57 15.24 4.10 -11.94
CA ARG A 57 15.08 3.39 -13.21
C ARG A 57 14.27 2.13 -13.00
N VAL A 58 13.25 1.91 -13.83
CA VAL A 58 12.51 0.65 -13.85
C VAL A 58 13.42 -0.45 -14.45
N VAL A 59 13.53 -1.58 -13.74
CA VAL A 59 14.31 -2.73 -14.21
C VAL A 59 13.35 -3.75 -14.80
N GLU A 60 13.27 -3.80 -16.11
CA GLU A 60 12.42 -4.75 -16.82
C GLU A 60 12.95 -6.18 -16.66
N GLY A 61 12.06 -7.17 -16.52
CA GLY A 61 12.41 -8.58 -16.40
C GLY A 61 13.17 -8.97 -15.11
N TRP A 62 13.24 -8.08 -14.10
CA TRP A 62 13.87 -8.45 -12.84
C TRP A 62 13.01 -9.47 -12.08
N GLY A 63 13.63 -10.53 -11.57
CA GLY A 63 12.93 -11.56 -10.79
C GLY A 63 12.18 -12.55 -11.70
N GLU A 64 12.80 -12.95 -12.81
CA GLU A 64 12.23 -13.95 -13.72
C GLU A 64 12.05 -15.30 -13.00
N LEU A 65 10.82 -15.81 -13.12
CA LEU A 65 10.44 -17.08 -12.53
C LEU A 65 10.86 -18.27 -13.41
N PRO A 66 11.14 -19.44 -12.81
CA PRO A 66 11.25 -20.69 -13.58
C PRO A 66 9.96 -21.00 -14.36
N PRO A 67 10.02 -21.79 -15.45
CA PRO A 67 8.89 -22.00 -16.36
C PRO A 67 7.56 -22.47 -15.74
N ASP A 68 7.62 -23.22 -14.64
CA ASP A 68 6.43 -23.76 -13.95
C ASP A 68 6.02 -22.96 -12.72
N TYR A 69 6.62 -21.77 -12.52
CA TYR A 69 6.34 -20.90 -11.39
C TYR A 69 5.46 -19.73 -11.79
N HIS A 70 4.48 -19.42 -10.97
CA HIS A 70 3.52 -18.35 -11.24
C HIS A 70 3.29 -17.48 -10.01
N TYR A 71 3.14 -16.16 -10.23
CA TYR A 71 2.55 -15.27 -9.25
C TYR A 71 1.04 -15.33 -9.39
N ARG A 72 0.34 -15.82 -8.37
CA ARG A 72 -1.07 -15.49 -8.26
C ARG A 72 -1.24 -14.02 -7.87
N ASP A 73 -0.47 -13.58 -6.87
CA ASP A 73 -0.24 -12.19 -6.46
C ASP A 73 1.05 -12.14 -5.63
N GLY A 74 1.94 -11.23 -5.92
CA GLY A 74 3.00 -10.85 -5.00
C GLY A 74 2.41 -9.98 -3.89
N ALA A 75 1.95 -10.59 -2.79
CA ALA A 75 1.26 -9.83 -1.75
C ALA A 75 2.19 -8.98 -0.91
N ALA A 76 3.41 -9.46 -0.65
CA ALA A 76 4.42 -8.71 0.07
C ALA A 76 5.83 -9.04 -0.43
N VAL A 77 6.75 -8.17 -0.12
CA VAL A 77 8.19 -8.33 -0.39
C VAL A 77 8.99 -7.86 0.81
N CYS A 78 10.06 -8.56 1.15
CA CYS A 78 11.05 -8.11 2.12
C CYS A 78 12.46 -8.50 1.65
N VAL A 79 13.48 -7.90 2.28
CA VAL A 79 14.89 -8.04 1.88
C VAL A 79 15.71 -8.40 3.13
N ASP A 80 16.61 -9.40 3.02
CA ASP A 80 17.53 -9.76 4.10
C ASP A 80 18.83 -8.92 4.07
N SER A 81 19.71 -9.13 5.04
CA SER A 81 20.99 -8.40 5.18
C SER A 81 21.97 -8.63 4.02
N ASN A 82 21.73 -9.63 3.18
CA ASN A 82 22.51 -9.94 1.97
C ASN A 82 21.89 -9.39 0.69
N ASP A 83 20.82 -8.59 0.81
CA ASP A 83 19.98 -8.12 -0.29
C ASP A 83 19.30 -9.26 -1.08
N ASN A 84 19.07 -10.43 -0.49
CA ASN A 84 18.15 -11.39 -1.07
C ASN A 84 16.72 -10.93 -0.88
N VAL A 85 15.90 -11.11 -1.92
CA VAL A 85 14.53 -10.63 -1.99
C VAL A 85 13.57 -11.79 -1.83
N TYR A 86 12.68 -11.68 -0.85
CA TYR A 86 11.65 -12.67 -0.54
C TYR A 86 10.30 -12.12 -0.92
N VAL A 87 9.61 -12.78 -1.85
CA VAL A 87 8.25 -12.44 -2.28
C VAL A 87 7.27 -13.39 -1.63
N PHE A 88 6.35 -12.86 -0.81
CA PHE A 88 5.28 -13.63 -0.22
C PHE A 88 4.09 -13.64 -1.17
N ASN A 89 3.87 -14.79 -1.80
CA ASN A 89 3.00 -15.01 -2.95
C ASN A 89 1.74 -15.77 -2.54
N ARG A 90 0.63 -15.46 -3.18
CA ARG A 90 -0.66 -16.18 -3.01
C ARG A 90 -0.79 -17.43 -3.89
N GLY A 91 0.25 -17.75 -4.68
CA GLY A 91 0.31 -18.93 -5.54
C GLY A 91 0.77 -20.19 -4.82
N GLU A 92 1.05 -21.23 -5.59
CA GLU A 92 1.45 -22.56 -5.11
C GLU A 92 2.80 -22.55 -4.39
N HIS A 93 3.66 -21.57 -4.72
CA HIS A 93 4.95 -21.33 -4.07
C HIS A 93 4.84 -20.10 -3.16
N PRO A 94 4.53 -20.28 -1.85
CA PRO A 94 4.21 -19.15 -0.96
C PRO A 94 5.35 -18.18 -0.77
N VAL A 95 6.59 -18.65 -0.69
CA VAL A 95 7.76 -17.77 -0.57
C VAL A 95 8.72 -18.04 -1.71
N ILE A 96 8.92 -17.05 -2.56
CA ILE A 96 9.84 -17.10 -3.70
C ILE A 96 11.05 -16.21 -3.37
N VAL A 97 12.25 -16.72 -3.59
CA VAL A 97 13.49 -16.05 -3.19
C VAL A 97 14.37 -15.80 -4.40
N PHE A 98 14.81 -14.55 -4.54
CA PHE A 98 15.76 -14.10 -5.55
C PHE A 98 17.02 -13.54 -4.88
N ASP A 99 18.13 -13.59 -5.58
CA ASP A 99 19.29 -12.78 -5.21
C ASP A 99 19.09 -11.30 -5.63
N LYS A 100 19.97 -10.42 -5.19
CA LYS A 100 19.95 -8.98 -5.51
C LYS A 100 19.96 -8.65 -7.01
N ASN A 101 20.37 -9.61 -7.86
CA ASN A 101 20.41 -9.44 -9.32
C ASN A 101 19.13 -9.95 -10.01
N GLY A 102 18.20 -10.55 -9.24
CA GLY A 102 16.96 -11.10 -9.77
C GLY A 102 17.04 -12.56 -10.20
N LYS A 103 18.15 -13.25 -9.90
CA LYS A 103 18.27 -14.68 -10.14
C LYS A 103 17.43 -15.44 -9.13
N PHE A 104 16.53 -16.31 -9.59
CA PHE A 104 15.80 -17.25 -8.75
C PHE A 104 16.78 -18.14 -7.97
N LEU A 105 16.58 -18.22 -6.66
CA LEU A 105 17.38 -19.06 -5.77
C LEU A 105 16.62 -20.31 -5.32
N ARG A 106 15.38 -20.15 -4.86
CA ARG A 106 14.54 -21.22 -4.32
C ARG A 106 13.13 -20.74 -4.03
N SER A 107 12.24 -21.66 -3.71
CA SER A 107 10.97 -21.40 -3.02
C SER A 107 10.79 -22.31 -1.82
N TRP A 108 9.85 -21.96 -0.95
CA TRP A 108 9.46 -22.75 0.20
C TRP A 108 8.10 -22.28 0.77
N GLY A 109 7.54 -23.07 1.70
CA GLY A 109 6.35 -22.73 2.45
C GLY A 109 5.11 -23.51 2.07
N GLU A 110 5.21 -24.43 1.11
CA GLU A 110 4.13 -25.28 0.61
C GLU A 110 3.53 -26.15 1.73
N ASP A 111 4.36 -26.55 2.71
CA ASP A 111 3.99 -27.39 3.85
C ASP A 111 3.57 -26.61 5.11
N ILE A 112 3.70 -25.27 5.11
CA ILE A 112 3.36 -24.42 6.27
C ILE A 112 1.86 -24.21 6.42
N GLY A 113 1.11 -24.34 5.32
CA GLY A 113 -0.34 -24.17 5.31
C GLY A 113 -0.78 -22.70 5.41
N PHE A 114 -0.11 -21.82 4.67
CA PHE A 114 -0.60 -20.44 4.46
C PHE A 114 -1.93 -20.46 3.72
N THR A 115 -2.85 -19.61 4.18
CA THR A 115 -4.20 -19.50 3.58
C THR A 115 -4.31 -18.32 2.64
N ASN A 116 -3.72 -17.18 3.02
CA ASN A 116 -3.68 -15.99 2.17
C ASN A 116 -2.50 -15.10 2.56
N ALA A 117 -1.43 -15.16 1.79
CA ALA A 117 -0.25 -14.32 1.96
C ALA A 117 -0.63 -12.84 1.96
N HIS A 118 -0.13 -12.06 2.95
CA HIS A 118 -0.49 -10.65 3.06
C HIS A 118 0.70 -9.74 3.36
N GLY A 119 1.40 -9.92 4.50
CA GLY A 119 2.51 -9.09 4.91
C GLY A 119 3.80 -9.90 5.11
N ALA A 120 4.95 -9.31 4.79
CA ALA A 120 6.27 -9.89 5.03
C ALA A 120 7.23 -8.82 5.51
N ALA A 121 7.96 -9.12 6.59
CA ALA A 121 9.01 -8.26 7.13
C ALA A 121 10.23 -9.10 7.51
N THR A 122 11.42 -8.49 7.42
CA THR A 122 12.67 -9.08 7.89
C THR A 122 13.04 -8.44 9.22
N GLY A 123 13.34 -9.26 10.20
CA GLY A 123 13.88 -8.83 11.49
C GLY A 123 15.39 -8.55 11.43
N PRO A 124 15.94 -7.89 12.46
CA PRO A 124 17.39 -7.62 12.54
C PRO A 124 18.26 -8.88 12.66
N ASP A 125 17.62 -10.02 12.94
CA ASP A 125 18.21 -11.36 13.01
C ASP A 125 18.04 -12.15 11.70
N ASP A 126 17.70 -11.48 10.59
CA ASP A 126 17.33 -12.05 9.30
C ASP A 126 16.19 -13.07 9.35
N MET A 127 15.43 -13.12 10.45
CA MET A 127 14.22 -13.91 10.50
C MET A 127 13.09 -13.21 9.73
N LEU A 128 12.31 -14.00 9.02
CA LEU A 128 11.15 -13.52 8.27
C LEU A 128 9.88 -13.62 9.11
N TYR A 129 9.10 -12.56 9.12
CA TYR A 129 7.77 -12.51 9.76
C TYR A 129 6.71 -12.45 8.66
N LEU A 130 6.01 -13.56 8.47
CA LEU A 130 5.03 -13.76 7.40
C LEU A 130 3.62 -13.71 7.98
N THR A 131 2.86 -12.71 7.56
CA THR A 131 1.49 -12.47 8.03
C THR A 131 0.48 -13.11 7.08
N ASP A 132 -0.28 -14.05 7.60
CA ASP A 132 -1.35 -14.77 6.90
C ASP A 132 -2.71 -14.21 7.33
N ASP A 133 -3.36 -13.46 6.45
CA ASP A 133 -4.55 -12.70 6.81
C ASP A 133 -5.76 -13.60 7.13
N PHE A 134 -6.11 -14.54 6.25
CA PHE A 134 -7.19 -15.51 6.50
C PHE A 134 -6.80 -16.56 7.53
N GLY A 135 -5.51 -16.87 7.63
CA GLY A 135 -4.97 -17.76 8.63
C GLY A 135 -4.96 -17.17 10.04
N ALA A 136 -5.21 -15.86 10.20
CA ALA A 136 -5.22 -15.15 11.48
C ALA A 136 -3.94 -15.41 12.30
N ALA A 137 -2.76 -15.39 11.67
CA ALA A 137 -1.51 -15.72 12.31
C ALA A 137 -0.32 -15.03 11.63
N VAL A 138 0.73 -14.80 12.43
CA VAL A 138 2.06 -14.42 11.96
C VAL A 138 3.02 -15.55 12.25
N ARG A 139 3.80 -15.94 11.24
CA ARG A 139 4.85 -16.96 11.40
C ARG A 139 6.22 -16.32 11.31
N LYS A 140 7.04 -16.49 12.36
CA LYS A 140 8.47 -16.20 12.33
C LYS A 140 9.19 -17.41 11.76
N CYS A 141 9.91 -17.21 10.66
CA CYS A 141 10.60 -18.26 9.91
C CYS A 141 12.08 -17.94 9.76
N THR A 142 12.92 -18.96 9.66
CA THR A 142 14.28 -18.78 9.13
C THR A 142 14.22 -18.45 7.63
N VAL A 143 15.28 -17.91 7.07
CA VAL A 143 15.41 -17.66 5.63
C VAL A 143 15.30 -18.93 4.76
N GLN A 144 15.42 -20.13 5.37
CA GLN A 144 15.23 -21.43 4.72
C GLN A 144 13.81 -21.99 4.88
N GLY A 145 12.90 -21.26 5.55
CA GLY A 145 11.50 -21.65 5.68
C GLY A 145 11.14 -22.43 6.96
N LYS A 146 12.08 -22.66 7.87
CA LYS A 146 11.74 -23.32 9.16
C LYS A 146 10.94 -22.36 10.03
N VAL A 147 9.68 -22.68 10.37
CA VAL A 147 8.88 -21.95 11.36
C VAL A 147 9.50 -22.14 12.75
N VAL A 148 9.82 -21.03 13.40
CA VAL A 148 10.41 -21.02 14.76
C VAL A 148 9.44 -20.45 15.80
N MET A 149 8.45 -19.66 15.39
CA MET A 149 7.40 -19.14 16.27
C MET A 149 6.14 -18.87 15.46
N THR A 150 4.99 -19.00 16.11
CA THR A 150 3.69 -18.60 15.57
C THR A 150 2.99 -17.70 16.58
N ILE A 151 2.52 -16.53 16.16
CA ILE A 151 1.71 -15.61 16.94
C ILE A 151 0.27 -15.69 16.39
N GLY A 152 -0.71 -15.75 17.26
CA GLY A 152 -2.10 -16.07 16.90
C GLY A 152 -2.34 -17.59 16.86
N VAL A 153 -3.54 -17.98 16.50
CA VAL A 153 -3.93 -19.40 16.39
C VAL A 153 -4.38 -19.66 14.95
N PRO A 154 -3.57 -20.36 14.15
CA PRO A 154 -3.86 -20.56 12.73
C PRO A 154 -5.27 -21.12 12.49
N GLY A 155 -6.02 -20.47 11.61
CA GLY A 155 -7.39 -20.83 11.26
C GLY A 155 -8.46 -20.54 12.33
N LYS A 156 -8.10 -19.83 13.40
CA LYS A 156 -9.05 -19.44 14.47
C LYS A 156 -9.05 -17.93 14.66
N PRO A 157 -9.72 -17.16 13.80
CA PRO A 157 -9.82 -15.72 13.96
C PRO A 157 -10.60 -15.37 15.23
N ALA A 158 -10.22 -14.27 15.88
CA ALA A 158 -11.00 -13.64 16.93
C ALA A 158 -12.35 -13.13 16.39
N GLU A 159 -13.28 -12.76 17.26
CA GLU A 159 -14.51 -12.12 16.81
C GLU A 159 -14.21 -10.74 16.18
N ARG A 160 -15.01 -10.38 15.20
CA ARG A 160 -14.90 -9.12 14.49
C ARG A 160 -15.01 -7.94 15.47
N PHE A 161 -14.07 -7.00 15.39
CA PHE A 161 -13.96 -5.83 16.27
C PHE A 161 -13.87 -6.13 17.77
N SER A 162 -13.49 -7.35 18.16
CA SER A 162 -13.32 -7.73 19.57
C SER A 162 -12.11 -7.05 20.23
N GLY A 163 -11.15 -6.57 19.42
CA GLY A 163 -9.87 -6.06 19.92
C GLY A 163 -8.88 -7.15 20.34
N LEU A 164 -9.24 -8.41 20.20
CA LEU A 164 -8.35 -9.56 20.44
C LEU A 164 -7.59 -9.92 19.15
N PRO A 165 -6.32 -10.37 19.22
CA PRO A 165 -5.58 -10.83 18.05
C PRO A 165 -6.02 -12.25 17.64
N PHE A 166 -6.18 -12.56 16.36
CA PHE A 166 -6.25 -11.66 15.21
C PHE A 166 -7.57 -11.85 14.49
N ASN A 167 -8.05 -10.83 13.77
CA ASN A 167 -9.09 -11.03 12.78
C ASN A 167 -8.70 -10.32 11.47
N ARG A 168 -8.04 -11.09 10.57
CA ARG A 168 -7.48 -10.64 9.31
C ARG A 168 -6.34 -9.63 9.49
N CYS A 169 -5.27 -10.07 10.20
CA CYS A 169 -4.02 -9.33 10.35
C CYS A 169 -3.34 -9.09 8.99
N THR A 170 -2.64 -7.96 8.88
CA THR A 170 -2.20 -7.46 7.57
C THR A 170 -0.68 -7.38 7.41
N HIS A 171 0.06 -6.92 8.43
CA HIS A 171 1.52 -6.79 8.33
C HIS A 171 2.18 -6.85 9.71
N THR A 172 3.51 -6.99 9.71
CA THR A 172 4.34 -7.06 10.94
C THR A 172 5.50 -6.08 10.84
N ALA A 173 5.83 -5.40 11.94
CA ALA A 173 7.02 -4.57 12.08
C ALA A 173 7.78 -4.91 13.37
N LEU A 174 9.08 -4.66 13.37
CA LEU A 174 9.96 -4.88 14.51
C LEU A 174 10.50 -3.55 15.01
N SER A 175 10.39 -3.29 16.33
CA SER A 175 11.09 -2.17 16.95
C SER A 175 12.60 -2.45 17.07
N PRO A 176 13.42 -1.42 17.30
CA PRO A 176 14.85 -1.62 17.59
C PRO A 176 15.11 -2.53 18.79
N ALA A 177 14.17 -2.62 19.75
CA ALA A 177 14.22 -3.50 20.90
C ALA A 177 13.77 -4.95 20.61
N GLY A 178 13.38 -5.26 19.36
CA GLY A 178 12.89 -6.57 18.94
C GLY A 178 11.42 -6.84 19.30
N GLU A 179 10.68 -5.84 19.80
CA GLU A 179 9.24 -5.97 20.01
C GLU A 179 8.52 -6.08 18.66
N ILE A 180 7.47 -6.88 18.62
CA ILE A 180 6.75 -7.23 17.41
C ILE A 180 5.43 -6.46 17.38
N TYR A 181 5.22 -5.64 16.35
CA TYR A 181 3.96 -4.95 16.10
C TYR A 181 3.23 -5.61 14.93
N VAL A 182 1.94 -5.86 15.11
CA VAL A 182 1.11 -6.46 14.06
C VAL A 182 -0.11 -5.57 13.81
N SER A 183 -0.29 -5.15 12.56
CA SER A 183 -1.51 -4.51 12.10
C SER A 183 -2.61 -5.55 11.87
N ASP A 184 -3.80 -5.31 12.42
CA ASP A 184 -4.95 -6.22 12.34
C ASP A 184 -6.17 -5.42 11.86
N GLY A 185 -6.27 -5.23 10.54
CA GLY A 185 -7.04 -4.14 9.98
C GLY A 185 -8.34 -4.49 9.31
N TYR A 186 -8.47 -5.62 8.58
CA TYR A 186 -9.66 -5.85 7.76
C TYR A 186 -10.93 -6.03 8.59
N GLN A 187 -10.84 -6.64 9.75
CA GLN A 187 -12.01 -6.88 10.59
C GLN A 187 -11.79 -6.58 12.08
N ASN A 188 -10.71 -5.87 12.44
CA ASN A 188 -10.44 -5.56 13.84
C ASN A 188 -10.10 -4.08 14.14
N ALA A 189 -9.52 -3.32 13.17
CA ALA A 189 -9.11 -1.92 13.34
C ALA A 189 -8.13 -1.74 14.51
N ARG A 190 -7.13 -2.62 14.66
CA ARG A 190 -6.21 -2.69 15.78
C ARG A 190 -4.75 -2.74 15.34
N VAL A 191 -3.89 -2.29 16.24
CA VAL A 191 -2.47 -2.65 16.26
C VAL A 191 -2.21 -3.43 17.56
N HIS A 192 -1.50 -4.53 17.46
CA HIS A 192 -1.11 -5.36 18.59
C HIS A 192 0.41 -5.34 18.75
N LYS A 193 0.89 -5.17 19.96
CA LYS A 193 2.30 -5.21 20.33
C LYS A 193 2.59 -6.47 21.13
N PHE A 194 3.62 -7.20 20.71
CA PHE A 194 4.09 -8.41 21.38
C PHE A 194 5.55 -8.25 21.81
N SER A 195 5.95 -8.98 22.84
CA SER A 195 7.36 -9.17 23.19
C SER A 195 8.08 -10.01 22.12
N PRO A 196 9.43 -10.02 22.11
CA PRO A 196 10.20 -10.83 21.16
C PRO A 196 9.90 -12.33 21.18
N ASP A 197 9.38 -12.84 22.31
CA ASP A 197 8.93 -14.24 22.51
C ASP A 197 7.43 -14.45 22.17
N GLY A 198 6.76 -13.45 21.63
CA GLY A 198 5.38 -13.54 21.11
C GLY A 198 4.28 -13.37 22.17
N LYS A 199 4.59 -12.87 23.38
CA LYS A 199 3.56 -12.57 24.40
C LYS A 199 2.92 -11.20 24.12
N LEU A 200 1.59 -11.13 24.09
CA LEU A 200 0.84 -9.88 23.94
C LEU A 200 1.16 -8.91 25.10
N LEU A 201 1.60 -7.70 24.74
CA LEU A 201 1.91 -6.64 25.69
C LEU A 201 0.87 -5.52 25.69
N LEU A 202 0.39 -5.12 24.50
CA LEU A 202 -0.48 -3.97 24.33
C LEU A 202 -1.30 -4.13 23.04
N SER A 203 -2.50 -3.55 23.03
CA SER A 203 -3.31 -3.35 21.81
C SER A 203 -3.93 -1.96 21.84
N TRP A 204 -3.95 -1.28 20.69
CA TRP A 204 -4.61 0.02 20.57
C TRP A 204 -5.32 0.16 19.23
N GLY A 205 -6.14 1.19 19.14
CA GLY A 205 -6.97 1.48 17.98
C GLY A 205 -8.42 1.05 18.18
N GLU A 206 -9.28 1.62 17.37
CA GLU A 206 -10.71 1.31 17.25
C GLU A 206 -11.21 1.79 15.89
N PRO A 207 -12.35 1.34 15.39
CA PRO A 207 -12.92 1.85 14.16
C PRO A 207 -13.24 3.36 14.24
N GLY A 208 -12.85 4.12 13.20
CA GLY A 208 -13.19 5.53 13.09
C GLY A 208 -12.18 6.34 12.27
N THR A 209 -12.31 7.67 12.34
CA THR A 209 -11.52 8.63 11.54
C THR A 209 -10.67 9.60 12.37
N GLY A 210 -10.84 9.60 13.70
CA GLY A 210 -10.06 10.43 14.61
C GLY A 210 -8.62 9.95 14.81
N PRO A 211 -7.78 10.68 15.55
CA PRO A 211 -6.47 10.22 15.97
C PRO A 211 -6.57 8.93 16.80
N GLY A 212 -5.77 7.91 16.43
CA GLY A 212 -5.80 6.60 17.06
C GLY A 212 -6.99 5.71 16.66
N GLN A 213 -7.90 6.23 15.84
CA GLN A 213 -8.96 5.45 15.20
C GLN A 213 -8.56 5.05 13.78
N PHE A 214 -9.06 3.93 13.28
CA PHE A 214 -8.67 3.36 12.00
C PHE A 214 -9.86 2.96 11.12
N ASN A 215 -9.65 3.12 9.82
CA ASN A 215 -10.50 2.54 8.80
C ASN A 215 -9.61 1.69 7.88
N LEU A 216 -9.41 0.44 8.30
CA LEU A 216 -8.56 -0.56 7.69
C LEU A 216 -7.05 -0.29 7.87
N VAL A 217 -6.49 -0.75 9.00
CA VAL A 217 -5.05 -0.80 9.25
C VAL A 217 -4.40 -1.78 8.28
N HIS A 218 -3.57 -1.30 7.33
CA HIS A 218 -3.12 -2.15 6.24
C HIS A 218 -1.64 -2.52 6.30
N ASN A 219 -0.78 -1.62 6.75
CA ASN A 219 0.64 -1.87 6.87
C ASN A 219 1.19 -1.16 8.11
N ILE A 220 2.35 -1.59 8.57
CA ILE A 220 3.00 -1.06 9.76
C ILE A 220 4.51 -1.13 9.63
N CYS A 221 5.21 -0.06 10.05
CA CYS A 221 6.68 0.00 10.13
C CYS A 221 7.11 0.63 11.44
N CYS A 222 8.37 0.37 11.84
CA CYS A 222 9.03 1.07 12.94
C CYS A 222 10.30 1.74 12.43
N ASP A 223 10.64 2.92 12.97
CA ASP A 223 11.93 3.56 12.75
C ASP A 223 12.94 3.23 13.88
N ASP A 224 14.13 3.82 13.76
CA ASP A 224 15.21 3.60 14.75
C ASP A 224 14.96 4.32 16.08
N ASP A 225 14.06 5.30 16.13
CA ASP A 225 13.65 6.00 17.35
C ASP A 225 12.49 5.28 18.08
N GLY A 226 11.98 4.18 17.48
CA GLY A 226 10.90 3.36 18.01
C GLY A 226 9.51 3.93 17.75
N LEU A 227 9.38 4.90 16.85
CA LEU A 227 8.08 5.36 16.37
C LEU A 227 7.46 4.28 15.46
N VAL A 228 6.14 4.16 15.55
CA VAL A 228 5.34 3.19 14.84
C VAL A 228 4.48 3.90 13.81
N TYR A 229 4.69 3.60 12.54
CA TYR A 229 3.99 4.16 11.40
C TYR A 229 2.94 3.18 10.92
N VAL A 230 1.70 3.61 10.81
CA VAL A 230 0.55 2.75 10.52
C VAL A 230 -0.20 3.28 9.30
N ALA A 231 -0.23 2.50 8.23
CA ALA A 231 -1.02 2.82 7.04
C ALA A 231 -2.51 2.61 7.34
N ASP A 232 -3.23 3.69 7.54
CA ASP A 232 -4.68 3.76 7.77
C ASP A 232 -5.37 3.97 6.42
N ARG A 233 -5.50 2.86 5.67
CA ARG A 233 -5.69 2.83 4.22
C ARG A 233 -6.92 3.59 3.76
N GLU A 234 -8.08 3.29 4.29
CA GLU A 234 -9.34 3.90 3.83
C GLU A 234 -9.60 5.28 4.48
N ASN A 235 -8.74 5.70 5.43
CA ASN A 235 -8.67 7.09 5.90
C ASN A 235 -7.61 7.91 5.14
N HIS A 236 -6.97 7.34 4.12
CA HIS A 236 -6.02 8.02 3.23
C HIS A 236 -4.85 8.71 3.94
N ARG A 237 -4.31 8.06 4.99
CA ARG A 237 -3.25 8.63 5.83
C ARG A 237 -2.31 7.54 6.37
N VAL A 238 -1.14 7.97 6.83
CA VAL A 238 -0.29 7.18 7.72
C VAL A 238 -0.31 7.86 9.09
N GLN A 239 -0.71 7.16 10.13
CA GLN A 239 -0.66 7.65 11.51
C GLN A 239 0.64 7.22 12.18
N ILE A 240 1.16 8.05 13.08
CA ILE A 240 2.43 7.85 13.80
C ILE A 240 2.13 7.74 15.28
N PHE A 241 2.70 6.73 15.93
CA PHE A 241 2.54 6.47 17.36
C PHE A 241 3.91 6.27 18.00
N ASP A 242 4.00 6.48 19.32
CA ASP A 242 5.13 5.99 20.08
C ASP A 242 4.97 4.49 20.41
N GLY A 243 6.00 3.89 21.01
CA GLY A 243 6.00 2.46 21.37
C GLY A 243 4.97 2.08 22.43
N ALA A 244 4.29 3.04 23.06
CA ALA A 244 3.17 2.84 23.98
C ALA A 244 1.79 2.99 23.30
N GLY A 245 1.76 3.21 21.97
CA GLY A 245 0.52 3.38 21.20
C GLY A 245 -0.09 4.78 21.32
N LYS A 246 0.64 5.77 21.83
CA LYS A 246 0.16 7.15 21.90
C LYS A 246 0.39 7.86 20.58
N TYR A 247 -0.67 8.46 20.03
CA TYR A 247 -0.63 9.23 18.78
C TYR A 247 0.36 10.41 18.87
N GLN A 248 1.21 10.53 17.86
CA GLN A 248 2.24 11.57 17.71
C GLN A 248 1.97 12.50 16.53
N GLY A 249 1.31 12.01 15.49
CA GLY A 249 1.04 12.78 14.28
C GLY A 249 0.54 11.90 13.13
N GLN A 250 0.44 12.51 11.94
CA GLN A 250 0.05 11.77 10.74
C GLN A 250 0.60 12.40 9.47
N TRP A 251 0.77 11.59 8.43
CA TRP A 251 1.01 12.02 7.07
C TRP A 251 -0.29 11.96 6.26
N ASN A 252 -0.55 13.04 5.56
CA ASN A 252 -1.68 13.16 4.64
C ASN A 252 -1.19 13.22 3.18
N ASN A 253 -2.07 13.56 2.24
CA ASN A 253 -1.77 13.63 0.81
C ASN A 253 -1.34 12.27 0.23
N LEU A 254 -1.99 11.21 0.69
CA LEU A 254 -1.86 9.84 0.24
C LEU A 254 -3.23 9.35 -0.26
N MET A 255 -3.23 8.43 -1.22
CA MET A 255 -4.48 7.83 -1.72
C MET A 255 -4.46 6.32 -1.47
N ARG A 256 -5.14 5.89 -0.40
CA ARG A 256 -5.19 4.48 0.04
C ARG A 256 -3.79 3.88 0.20
N PRO A 257 -2.98 4.38 1.17
CA PRO A 257 -1.64 3.84 1.44
C PRO A 257 -1.74 2.36 1.81
N CYS A 258 -1.02 1.52 1.08
CA CYS A 258 -1.11 0.08 1.16
C CYS A 258 0.20 -0.54 1.60
N GLY A 259 1.26 -0.45 0.80
CA GLY A 259 2.61 -0.81 1.18
C GLY A 259 3.30 0.33 1.92
N LEU A 260 4.13 0.02 2.92
CA LEU A 260 4.85 1.03 3.70
C LEU A 260 6.25 0.51 4.07
N PHE A 261 7.23 1.33 3.80
CA PHE A 261 8.61 1.16 4.26
C PHE A 261 9.07 2.48 4.88
N VAL A 262 9.78 2.41 6.01
CA VAL A 262 10.45 3.55 6.64
C VAL A 262 11.92 3.21 6.77
N GLY A 263 12.78 4.03 6.18
CA GLY A 263 14.22 3.88 6.21
C GLY A 263 14.80 4.12 7.61
N ARG A 264 16.09 3.84 7.76
CA ARG A 264 16.83 4.00 9.02
C ARG A 264 17.80 5.19 8.96
N GLY A 265 18.33 5.58 10.11
CA GLY A 265 19.32 6.65 10.24
C GLY A 265 18.74 8.05 10.34
N LYS A 266 19.59 9.07 10.16
CA LYS A 266 19.18 10.48 10.22
C LYS A 266 18.37 10.88 8.97
N ASN A 267 17.21 11.51 9.17
CA ASN A 267 16.30 11.93 8.10
C ASN A 267 15.89 10.76 7.19
N PRO A 268 15.27 9.70 7.73
CA PRO A 268 14.88 8.55 6.95
C PRO A 268 13.87 8.95 5.86
N VAL A 269 13.99 8.32 4.72
CA VAL A 269 13.00 8.40 3.65
C VAL A 269 12.03 7.25 3.82
N ALA A 270 10.75 7.53 3.69
CA ALA A 270 9.73 6.51 3.63
C ALA A 270 9.27 6.28 2.18
N VAL A 271 8.86 5.06 1.89
CA VAL A 271 8.30 4.66 0.59
C VAL A 271 6.92 4.08 0.82
N VAL A 272 5.92 4.64 0.14
CA VAL A 272 4.51 4.28 0.31
C VAL A 272 3.93 3.82 -1.01
N GLY A 273 3.44 2.58 -1.07
CA GLY A 273 2.61 2.09 -2.16
C GLY A 273 1.18 2.59 -1.99
N GLU A 274 0.63 3.23 -3.01
CA GLU A 274 -0.74 3.76 -3.01
C GLU A 274 -1.59 3.02 -4.05
N LEU A 275 -2.73 2.48 -3.64
CA LEU A 275 -3.65 1.79 -4.56
C LEU A 275 -4.38 2.73 -5.52
N GLY A 276 -4.39 4.03 -5.22
CA GLY A 276 -5.24 4.97 -5.95
C GLY A 276 -6.71 4.89 -5.51
N PRO A 277 -7.62 5.56 -6.24
CA PRO A 277 -9.04 5.60 -5.92
C PRO A 277 -9.68 4.22 -5.88
N GLU A 278 -10.75 4.07 -5.09
CA GLU A 278 -11.53 2.83 -5.07
C GLU A 278 -12.05 2.46 -6.46
N SER A 279 -12.00 1.18 -6.75
CA SER A 279 -12.44 0.63 -8.03
C SER A 279 -13.93 0.86 -8.32
N VAL A 280 -14.75 0.95 -7.27
CA VAL A 280 -16.21 1.17 -7.39
C VAL A 280 -16.58 2.64 -7.63
N ALA A 281 -15.70 3.58 -7.31
CA ALA A 281 -15.94 5.00 -7.56
C ALA A 281 -15.57 5.36 -9.00
N THR A 282 -16.46 5.07 -9.95
CA THR A 282 -16.25 5.28 -11.39
C THR A 282 -15.84 6.70 -11.76
N LEU A 283 -16.30 7.70 -10.99
CA LEU A 283 -16.01 9.11 -11.23
C LEU A 283 -14.56 9.51 -10.90
N THR A 284 -13.85 8.72 -10.10
CA THR A 284 -12.48 9.06 -9.64
C THR A 284 -11.41 8.12 -10.16
N ARG A 285 -11.77 7.04 -10.86
CA ARG A 285 -10.83 6.03 -11.36
C ARG A 285 -9.71 6.63 -12.21
N ASP A 286 -10.07 7.49 -13.13
CA ASP A 286 -9.15 8.05 -14.13
C ASP A 286 -8.72 9.49 -13.80
N VAL A 287 -8.96 9.95 -12.57
CA VAL A 287 -8.48 11.27 -12.13
C VAL A 287 -6.97 11.27 -12.08
N PRO A 288 -6.31 12.20 -12.79
CA PRO A 288 -4.86 12.31 -12.80
C PRO A 288 -4.27 12.48 -11.39
N ASN A 289 -3.07 11.93 -11.16
CA ASN A 289 -2.28 12.09 -9.93
C ASN A 289 -2.88 11.50 -8.64
N LEU A 290 -3.86 10.59 -8.73
CA LEU A 290 -4.40 9.88 -7.56
C LEU A 290 -3.85 8.45 -7.37
N GLY A 291 -3.00 7.96 -8.27
CA GLY A 291 -2.45 6.60 -8.22
C GLY A 291 -3.20 5.62 -9.15
N PRO A 292 -2.81 4.34 -9.23
CA PRO A 292 -1.81 3.72 -8.35
C PRO A 292 -0.41 4.29 -8.58
N ARG A 293 0.40 4.33 -7.54
CA ARG A 293 1.75 4.90 -7.58
C ARG A 293 2.57 4.49 -6.36
N VAL A 294 3.85 4.80 -6.40
CA VAL A 294 4.72 4.75 -5.22
C VAL A 294 5.13 6.18 -4.86
N SER A 295 4.95 6.59 -3.61
CA SER A 295 5.36 7.91 -3.10
C SER A 295 6.59 7.79 -2.23
N VAL A 296 7.58 8.63 -2.50
CA VAL A 296 8.76 8.81 -1.65
C VAL A 296 8.49 10.00 -0.74
N MET A 297 8.58 9.78 0.58
CA MET A 297 8.22 10.76 1.61
C MET A 297 9.41 11.05 2.52
N SER A 298 9.49 12.26 3.04
CA SER A 298 10.38 12.56 4.17
C SER A 298 9.77 12.12 5.50
N SER A 299 10.59 12.04 6.54
CA SER A 299 10.15 11.65 7.90
C SER A 299 9.06 12.57 8.48
N ASN A 300 8.96 13.81 8.02
CA ASN A 300 7.90 14.74 8.43
C ASN A 300 6.63 14.68 7.55
N GLY A 301 6.55 13.70 6.62
CA GLY A 301 5.37 13.48 5.78
C GLY A 301 5.28 14.36 4.53
N GLN A 302 6.36 15.02 4.15
CA GLN A 302 6.42 15.78 2.90
C GLN A 302 6.69 14.84 1.74
N VAL A 303 5.94 14.97 0.64
CA VAL A 303 6.19 14.21 -0.60
C VAL A 303 7.45 14.77 -1.26
N LEU A 304 8.42 13.89 -1.49
CA LEU A 304 9.69 14.17 -2.15
C LEU A 304 9.66 13.81 -3.64
N ALA A 305 8.99 12.71 -3.98
CA ALA A 305 8.76 12.28 -5.35
C ALA A 305 7.55 11.35 -5.45
N ARG A 306 6.97 11.27 -6.64
CA ARG A 306 5.93 10.30 -6.98
C ARG A 306 6.42 9.48 -8.17
N LEU A 307 6.37 8.16 -7.99
CA LEU A 307 6.83 7.18 -8.97
C LEU A 307 5.61 6.48 -9.56
N GLY A 308 5.52 6.45 -10.88
CA GLY A 308 4.45 5.80 -11.63
C GLY A 308 4.03 6.60 -12.84
N THR A 309 3.83 5.91 -13.95
CA THR A 309 3.25 6.47 -15.18
C THR A 309 1.81 6.02 -15.30
N ARG A 310 0.99 6.83 -15.91
CA ARG A 310 -0.41 6.50 -16.18
C ARG A 310 -0.61 6.02 -17.61
N PRO A 311 -1.66 5.32 -17.90
CA PRO A 311 -2.74 4.82 -17.04
C PRO A 311 -2.33 3.64 -16.15
N ILE A 312 -3.29 3.10 -15.35
CA ILE A 312 -3.15 1.81 -14.64
C ILE A 312 -2.84 0.72 -15.66
N GLY A 313 -1.80 -0.10 -15.39
CA GLY A 313 -1.45 -1.16 -16.33
C GLY A 313 -0.13 -1.83 -16.04
N GLU A 314 0.30 -2.65 -17.00
CA GLU A 314 1.52 -3.46 -16.94
C GLU A 314 2.68 -2.87 -17.76
N GLY A 315 2.49 -1.72 -18.41
CA GLY A 315 3.56 -1.02 -19.10
C GLY A 315 4.70 -0.66 -18.15
N VAL A 316 5.86 -0.38 -18.72
CA VAL A 316 7.05 -0.03 -17.94
C VAL A 316 6.79 1.22 -17.08
N GLY A 317 6.96 1.09 -15.76
CA GLY A 317 6.68 2.18 -14.81
C GLY A 317 5.20 2.41 -14.50
N GLN A 318 4.29 1.59 -15.01
CA GLN A 318 2.89 1.56 -14.58
C GLN A 318 2.71 0.62 -13.40
N PHE A 319 1.66 0.83 -12.61
CA PHE A 319 1.25 -0.03 -11.52
C PHE A 319 -0.23 -0.40 -11.64
N ILE A 320 -0.60 -1.55 -11.07
CA ILE A 320 -1.99 -1.97 -10.90
C ILE A 320 -2.39 -1.84 -9.43
N ALA A 321 -1.62 -2.45 -8.53
CA ALA A 321 -1.94 -2.49 -7.10
C ALA A 321 -0.67 -2.61 -6.24
N PRO A 322 0.13 -1.52 -6.04
CA PRO A 322 1.31 -1.51 -5.18
C PRO A 322 0.95 -1.86 -3.75
N HIS A 323 1.21 -3.10 -3.34
CA HIS A 323 0.72 -3.67 -2.08
C HIS A 323 1.83 -3.90 -1.05
N GLY A 324 2.95 -4.49 -1.46
CA GLY A 324 4.14 -4.68 -0.64
C GLY A 324 5.29 -3.79 -1.11
N ILE A 325 6.03 -3.21 -0.17
CA ILE A 325 7.21 -2.37 -0.45
C ILE A 325 8.39 -2.86 0.38
N ALA A 326 9.54 -3.01 -0.27
CA ALA A 326 10.83 -3.19 0.38
C ALA A 326 11.89 -2.31 -0.27
N VAL A 327 12.95 -2.00 0.48
CA VAL A 327 14.09 -1.23 -0.01
C VAL A 327 15.36 -1.95 0.41
N ASP A 328 16.28 -2.17 -0.53
CA ASP A 328 17.55 -2.82 -0.26
C ASP A 328 18.63 -1.85 0.26
N SER A 329 19.82 -2.37 0.56
CA SER A 329 20.94 -1.60 1.10
C SER A 329 21.44 -0.49 0.17
N ARG A 330 21.12 -0.55 -1.12
CA ARG A 330 21.49 0.44 -2.15
C ARG A 330 20.41 1.50 -2.34
N GLY A 331 19.24 1.33 -1.71
CA GLY A 331 18.07 2.17 -1.87
C GLY A 331 17.23 1.82 -3.09
N ASP A 332 17.41 0.65 -3.71
CA ASP A 332 16.53 0.14 -4.75
C ASP A 332 15.20 -0.28 -4.13
N ILE A 333 14.10 0.06 -4.79
CA ILE A 333 12.74 -0.23 -4.32
C ILE A 333 12.21 -1.48 -5.01
N TYR A 334 11.64 -2.38 -4.24
CA TYR A 334 10.87 -3.54 -4.71
C TYR A 334 9.40 -3.31 -4.43
N VAL A 335 8.57 -3.49 -5.46
CA VAL A 335 7.12 -3.30 -5.38
C VAL A 335 6.44 -4.61 -5.70
N ALA A 336 5.83 -5.22 -4.70
CA ALA A 336 4.97 -6.38 -4.86
C ALA A 336 3.52 -5.92 -5.08
N GLU A 337 2.84 -6.52 -6.05
CA GLU A 337 1.51 -6.10 -6.49
C GLU A 337 0.48 -7.24 -6.36
N VAL A 338 -0.72 -6.91 -5.86
CA VAL A 338 -1.87 -7.84 -5.85
C VAL A 338 -2.71 -7.66 -7.11
N SER A 339 -2.05 -7.68 -8.25
CA SER A 339 -2.59 -7.33 -9.55
C SER A 339 -3.75 -8.24 -9.96
N ASN A 340 -3.63 -9.56 -9.78
CA ASN A 340 -4.64 -10.53 -10.18
C ASN A 340 -5.89 -10.49 -9.28
N THR A 341 -5.73 -10.17 -8.00
CA THR A 341 -6.85 -9.94 -7.07
C THR A 341 -7.54 -8.61 -7.36
N TYR A 342 -6.80 -7.55 -7.73
CA TYR A 342 -7.35 -6.21 -7.90
C TYR A 342 -7.94 -5.96 -9.28
N TRP A 343 -7.41 -6.58 -10.33
CA TRP A 343 -7.88 -6.45 -11.71
C TRP A 343 -9.38 -6.69 -11.90
N PRO A 344 -9.98 -7.77 -11.36
CA PRO A 344 -11.42 -7.98 -11.48
C PRO A 344 -12.26 -6.88 -10.80
N GLN A 345 -11.73 -6.28 -9.73
CA GLN A 345 -12.41 -5.16 -9.05
C GLN A 345 -12.40 -3.90 -9.91
N LEU A 346 -11.34 -3.69 -10.71
CA LEU A 346 -11.21 -2.55 -11.62
C LEU A 346 -12.05 -2.71 -12.89
N TYR A 347 -12.04 -3.90 -13.48
CA TYR A 347 -12.54 -4.13 -14.85
C TYR A 347 -13.75 -5.07 -14.91
N GLY A 348 -14.21 -5.63 -13.79
CA GLY A 348 -15.37 -6.54 -13.73
C GLY A 348 -15.15 -7.91 -14.36
N LYS A 349 -13.91 -8.24 -14.77
CA LYS A 349 -13.54 -9.52 -15.38
C LYS A 349 -12.14 -9.95 -14.95
N LYS A 350 -11.88 -11.25 -14.97
CA LYS A 350 -10.54 -11.77 -14.75
C LYS A 350 -9.60 -11.36 -15.90
N PRO A 351 -8.29 -11.22 -15.65
CA PRO A 351 -7.33 -11.06 -16.72
C PRO A 351 -7.30 -12.31 -17.61
N ASP A 352 -6.91 -12.17 -18.85
CA ASP A 352 -6.76 -13.26 -19.83
C ASP A 352 -5.34 -13.86 -19.83
N HIS A 353 -4.45 -13.29 -19.05
CA HIS A 353 -3.07 -13.74 -18.85
C HIS A 353 -2.66 -13.50 -17.39
N GLU A 354 -1.49 -13.99 -16.98
CA GLU A 354 -0.90 -13.70 -15.68
C GLU A 354 -0.38 -12.27 -15.67
N LEU A 355 -0.85 -11.47 -14.70
CA LEU A 355 -0.45 -10.08 -14.55
C LEU A 355 0.88 -9.97 -13.78
N ARG A 356 1.69 -8.98 -14.15
CA ARG A 356 2.90 -8.66 -13.40
C ARG A 356 2.57 -8.40 -11.92
N SER A 357 3.32 -9.05 -11.02
CA SER A 357 3.13 -8.96 -9.57
C SER A 357 4.39 -8.52 -8.81
N LEU A 358 5.49 -8.22 -9.51
CA LEU A 358 6.73 -7.73 -8.90
C LEU A 358 7.44 -6.76 -9.84
N GLN A 359 7.93 -5.66 -9.30
CA GLN A 359 8.77 -4.71 -10.00
C GLN A 359 9.97 -4.30 -9.14
N LYS A 360 11.09 -4.01 -9.80
CA LYS A 360 12.26 -3.37 -9.20
C LYS A 360 12.48 -1.99 -9.79
N LEU A 361 12.75 -1.03 -8.93
CA LEU A 361 13.11 0.35 -9.27
C LEU A 361 14.51 0.62 -8.72
N THR A 362 15.51 0.73 -9.59
CA THR A 362 16.89 1.00 -9.16
C THR A 362 17.12 2.49 -8.98
N ARG A 363 17.66 2.86 -7.83
CA ARG A 363 17.98 4.25 -7.50
C ARG A 363 19.09 4.79 -8.40
N ILE A 364 18.91 5.99 -8.95
CA ILE A 364 19.88 6.66 -9.84
C ILE A 364 20.17 8.11 -9.46
N GLY A 365 19.65 8.59 -8.35
CA GLY A 365 19.87 9.97 -7.87
C GLY A 365 19.40 10.19 -6.47
#